data_9eed8bb7abd6ef0027dc92b34cd58510
#
_entry.id   9eed8bb7abd6ef0027dc92b34cd58510
#
_cell.length_a   1.000
_cell.length_b   1.000
_cell.length_c   1.000
_cell.angle_alpha   90.00
_cell.angle_beta   90.00
_cell.angle_gamma   90.00
#
_symmetry.space_group_name_H-M   'P 1'
#
loop_
_entity.id
_entity.type
_entity.pdbx_description
1 polymer ?
#
loop_
_entity_poly.entity_id
_entity_poly.type
_entity_poly.pdbx_seq_one_letter_code
_entity_poly.pdbx_strand_id
1 'polypeptide(L)'
;KLESFKVNTPDANFNSMINTWNAYQCFMTFIWSRAASFIYCGLRNGYGYRDTVQDIQGVIHLDPEAAADKLRFMLSAQVNNGGGLPLVKFDHNAGHEDTPDDMSYVQATGHPAYRADDALWLFPTVLKYIGESGNKAFIDEVIPYANKEEGTVYDHLKRAIQFSMERLGDHNMPAGLHADWNDCLRLGKKGESSFVA
;
A
#
# COMPACT_ATOMS: atom_id res chain seq x y z
N LYS A 1 -13.17 19.65 4.05
CA LYS A 1 -12.90 18.20 4.10
C LYS A 1 -13.06 17.62 5.52
N LEU A 2 -12.50 18.22 6.58
CA LEU A 2 -12.71 17.76 7.97
C LEU A 2 -14.15 17.94 8.48
N GLU A 3 -15.02 18.60 7.74
CA GLU A 3 -16.41 18.85 8.11
C GLU A 3 -17.42 17.90 7.46
N SER A 4 -16.94 17.00 6.58
CA SER A 4 -17.82 16.06 5.86
C SER A 4 -18.44 14.99 6.76
N PHE A 5 -17.80 14.68 7.88
CA PHE A 5 -18.28 13.73 8.87
C PHE A 5 -18.15 14.31 10.27
N LYS A 6 -19.27 14.51 10.97
CA LYS A 6 -19.30 15.00 12.36
C LYS A 6 -20.33 14.25 13.18
N VAL A 7 -19.99 14.00 14.42
CA VAL A 7 -20.89 13.46 15.43
C VAL A 7 -21.17 14.52 16.51
N ASN A 8 -22.37 14.49 17.06
CA ASN A 8 -22.76 15.32 18.19
C ASN A 8 -23.48 14.43 19.23
N THR A 9 -22.74 14.09 20.28
CA THR A 9 -23.22 13.22 21.36
C THR A 9 -23.14 13.99 22.69
N PRO A 10 -23.72 13.47 23.78
CA PRO A 10 -23.56 14.07 25.12
C PRO A 10 -22.11 14.03 25.64
N ASP A 11 -21.23 13.19 25.07
CA ASP A 11 -19.84 13.09 25.47
C ASP A 11 -18.94 14.01 24.62
N ALA A 12 -18.49 15.10 25.24
CA ALA A 12 -17.62 16.08 24.57
C ALA A 12 -16.25 15.51 24.17
N ASN A 13 -15.70 14.57 24.92
CA ASN A 13 -14.41 13.96 24.61
C ASN A 13 -14.54 13.04 23.40
N PHE A 14 -15.60 12.25 23.33
CA PHE A 14 -15.91 11.42 22.17
C PHE A 14 -16.09 12.30 20.91
N ASN A 15 -16.85 13.40 21.01
CA ASN A 15 -17.04 14.34 19.90
C ASN A 15 -15.71 14.93 19.43
N SER A 16 -14.84 15.34 20.36
CA SER A 16 -13.51 15.87 20.04
C SER A 16 -12.63 14.83 19.34
N MET A 17 -12.63 13.59 19.84
CA MET A 17 -11.86 12.49 19.25
C MET A 17 -12.29 12.22 17.81
N ILE A 18 -13.59 12.05 17.56
CA ILE A 18 -14.11 11.73 16.23
C ILE A 18 -14.00 12.90 15.27
N ASN A 19 -14.45 14.10 15.70
CA ASN A 19 -14.57 15.25 14.80
C ASN A 19 -13.23 15.92 14.47
N THR A 20 -12.19 15.66 15.25
CA THR A 20 -10.90 16.35 15.09
C THR A 20 -9.73 15.35 15.03
N TRP A 21 -9.50 14.63 16.13
CA TRP A 21 -8.24 13.91 16.29
C TRP A 21 -8.10 12.71 15.37
N ASN A 22 -9.15 11.92 15.18
CA ASN A 22 -9.10 10.77 14.27
C ASN A 22 -8.85 11.20 12.82
N ALA A 23 -9.63 12.20 12.35
CA ALA A 23 -9.45 12.73 11.01
C ALA A 23 -8.06 13.35 10.82
N TYR A 24 -7.58 14.11 11.82
CA TYR A 24 -6.25 14.69 11.80
C TYR A 24 -5.17 13.59 11.69
N GLN A 25 -5.22 12.55 12.51
CA GLN A 25 -4.25 11.47 12.48
C GLN A 25 -4.28 10.71 11.13
N CYS A 26 -5.46 10.42 10.60
CA CYS A 26 -5.58 9.79 9.29
C CYS A 26 -4.95 10.63 8.18
N PHE A 27 -5.19 11.94 8.18
CA PHE A 27 -4.54 12.84 7.21
C PHE A 27 -3.02 12.92 7.42
N MET A 28 -2.54 12.95 8.66
CA MET A 28 -1.10 12.99 8.93
C MET A 28 -0.40 11.74 8.41
N THR A 29 -0.91 10.55 8.68
CA THR A 29 -0.34 9.31 8.16
C THR A 29 -0.44 9.22 6.65
N PHE A 30 -1.55 9.65 6.07
CA PHE A 30 -1.76 9.70 4.62
C PHE A 30 -0.77 10.62 3.90
N ILE A 31 -0.48 11.80 4.46
CA ILE A 31 0.43 12.78 3.86
C ILE A 31 1.88 12.42 4.13
N TRP A 32 2.22 12.07 5.39
CA TRP A 32 3.59 11.90 5.87
C TRP A 32 4.07 10.44 5.92
N SER A 33 3.25 9.49 5.47
CA SER A 33 3.61 8.05 5.41
C SER A 33 4.13 7.51 6.75
N ARG A 34 3.37 7.72 7.81
CA ARG A 34 3.73 7.28 9.18
C ARG A 34 5.09 7.80 9.66
N ALA A 35 5.57 8.90 9.12
CA ALA A 35 6.80 9.56 9.54
C ALA A 35 6.63 10.14 10.95
N ALA A 36 6.75 9.27 11.97
CA ALA A 36 6.59 9.66 13.37
C ALA A 36 7.70 10.59 13.86
N SER A 37 8.86 10.55 13.24
CA SER A 37 9.98 11.45 13.50
C SER A 37 10.98 11.46 12.34
N PHE A 38 11.76 12.52 12.24
CA PHE A 38 12.87 12.60 11.28
C PHE A 38 13.92 11.49 11.46
N ILE A 39 14.09 11.00 12.67
CA ILE A 39 15.04 9.91 12.96
C ILE A 39 14.49 8.59 12.44
N TYR A 40 13.18 8.35 12.56
CA TYR A 40 12.58 7.05 12.26
C TYR A 40 12.27 6.87 10.78
N CYS A 41 11.67 7.87 10.14
CA CYS A 41 11.22 7.80 8.75
C CYS A 41 11.71 8.94 7.87
N GLY A 42 12.05 10.10 8.45
CA GLY A 42 12.36 11.32 7.72
C GLY A 42 13.64 11.27 6.88
N LEU A 43 14.47 10.26 7.05
CA LEU A 43 15.62 10.00 6.20
C LEU A 43 15.31 9.05 5.03
N ARG A 44 14.13 8.46 4.98
CA ARG A 44 13.70 7.62 3.86
C ARG A 44 13.03 8.49 2.81
N ASN A 45 13.51 8.38 1.61
CA ASN A 45 12.99 9.14 0.46
C ASN A 45 11.82 8.41 -0.20
N GLY A 46 10.78 8.06 0.57
CA GLY A 46 9.64 7.35 -0.01
C GLY A 46 8.63 6.81 1.01
N TYR A 47 7.66 6.11 0.45
CA TYR A 47 6.55 5.48 1.14
C TYR A 47 6.78 3.98 1.32
N GLY A 48 6.45 3.41 2.48
CA GLY A 48 6.22 1.97 2.61
C GLY A 48 4.97 1.59 1.84
N TYR A 49 5.05 0.56 0.98
CA TYR A 49 3.95 0.21 0.08
C TYR A 49 2.67 -0.13 0.84
N ARG A 50 2.67 -1.20 1.60
CA ARG A 50 1.47 -1.66 2.33
C ARG A 50 0.99 -0.65 3.37
N ASP A 51 1.92 0.05 4.03
CA ASP A 51 1.58 1.05 5.03
C ASP A 51 0.73 2.16 4.41
N THR A 52 1.18 2.68 3.27
CA THR A 52 0.49 3.76 2.57
C THR A 52 -0.85 3.28 1.99
N VAL A 53 -0.88 2.06 1.41
CA VAL A 53 -2.13 1.48 0.91
C VAL A 53 -3.17 1.31 2.02
N GLN A 54 -2.76 0.88 3.22
CA GLN A 54 -3.65 0.81 4.38
C GLN A 54 -4.10 2.19 4.85
N ASP A 55 -3.19 3.17 4.91
CA ASP A 55 -3.48 4.52 5.42
C ASP A 55 -4.47 5.28 4.53
N ILE A 56 -4.48 4.99 3.22
CA ILE A 56 -5.50 5.52 2.29
C ILE A 56 -6.92 5.23 2.80
N GLN A 57 -7.17 4.06 3.39
CA GLN A 57 -8.49 3.68 3.88
C GLN A 57 -9.06 4.61 4.95
N GLY A 58 -8.20 5.28 5.71
CA GLY A 58 -8.59 6.25 6.73
C GLY A 58 -9.03 7.60 6.15
N VAL A 59 -8.79 7.85 4.87
CA VAL A 59 -9.04 9.15 4.23
C VAL A 59 -10.15 9.09 3.19
N ILE A 60 -10.50 7.93 2.67
CA ILE A 60 -11.49 7.76 1.58
C ILE A 60 -12.79 8.53 1.85
N HIS A 61 -13.35 8.40 3.06
CA HIS A 61 -14.61 9.06 3.44
C HIS A 61 -14.46 10.57 3.72
N LEU A 62 -13.24 11.05 3.90
CA LEU A 62 -12.96 12.46 4.14
C LEU A 62 -12.61 13.20 2.84
N ASP A 63 -11.87 12.55 1.97
CA ASP A 63 -11.38 13.10 0.71
C ASP A 63 -11.18 11.99 -0.34
N PRO A 64 -12.28 11.54 -0.97
CA PRO A 64 -12.20 10.44 -1.93
C PRO A 64 -11.35 10.75 -3.16
N GLU A 65 -11.22 12.02 -3.56
CA GLU A 65 -10.38 12.42 -4.70
C GLU A 65 -8.90 12.24 -4.36
N ALA A 66 -8.45 12.81 -3.24
CA ALA A 66 -7.07 12.65 -2.79
C ALA A 66 -6.73 11.17 -2.52
N ALA A 67 -7.68 10.40 -1.98
CA ALA A 67 -7.52 8.96 -1.78
C ALA A 67 -7.36 8.21 -3.11
N ALA A 68 -8.15 8.57 -4.15
CA ALA A 68 -8.01 7.98 -5.48
C ALA A 68 -6.65 8.28 -6.11
N ASP A 69 -6.18 9.52 -6.02
CA ASP A 69 -4.88 9.91 -6.57
C ASP A 69 -3.73 9.17 -5.88
N LYS A 70 -3.76 9.06 -4.56
CA LYS A 70 -2.77 8.27 -3.82
C LYS A 70 -2.86 6.78 -4.16
N LEU A 71 -4.07 6.26 -4.36
CA LEU A 71 -4.27 4.85 -4.74
C LEU A 71 -3.74 4.57 -6.15
N ARG A 72 -3.95 5.48 -7.13
CA ARG A 72 -3.32 5.39 -8.46
C ARG A 72 -1.80 5.39 -8.36
N PHE A 73 -1.26 6.28 -7.54
CA PHE A 73 0.18 6.35 -7.29
C PHE A 73 0.71 5.04 -6.69
N MET A 74 0.02 4.44 -5.73
CA MET A 74 0.44 3.16 -5.13
C MET A 74 0.25 1.98 -6.08
N LEU A 75 -0.81 1.97 -6.90
CA LEU A 75 -0.99 0.97 -7.96
C LEU A 75 0.16 1.03 -8.97
N SER A 76 0.57 2.24 -9.37
CA SER A 76 1.70 2.40 -10.31
C SER A 76 3.05 1.96 -9.73
N ALA A 77 3.14 1.75 -8.44
CA ALA A 77 4.32 1.19 -7.76
C ALA A 77 4.26 -0.34 -7.59
N GLN A 78 3.24 -1.00 -8.14
CA GLN A 78 3.24 -2.45 -8.28
C GLN A 78 4.11 -2.86 -9.46
N VAL A 79 4.99 -3.83 -9.28
CA VAL A 79 5.82 -4.39 -10.34
C VAL A 79 4.95 -5.27 -11.25
N ASN A 80 5.28 -5.37 -12.53
CA ASN A 80 4.49 -6.15 -13.49
C ASN A 80 4.41 -7.66 -13.17
N ASN A 81 5.27 -8.16 -12.27
CA ASN A 81 5.17 -9.53 -11.74
C ASN A 81 4.11 -9.66 -10.61
N GLY A 82 3.49 -8.56 -10.18
CA GLY A 82 2.44 -8.51 -9.16
C GLY A 82 2.90 -8.14 -7.76
N GLY A 83 4.20 -8.10 -7.47
CA GLY A 83 4.75 -7.65 -6.19
C GLY A 83 4.73 -6.13 -6.05
N GLY A 84 4.65 -5.62 -4.83
CA GLY A 84 4.80 -4.19 -4.55
C GLY A 84 6.28 -3.81 -4.38
N LEU A 85 6.67 -2.60 -4.76
CA LEU A 85 7.97 -2.04 -4.40
C LEU A 85 8.01 -1.82 -2.87
N PRO A 86 8.91 -2.44 -2.11
CA PRO A 86 8.98 -2.29 -0.65
C PRO A 86 9.18 -0.84 -0.18
N LEU A 87 9.79 -0.03 -1.03
CA LEU A 87 9.92 1.42 -0.87
C LEU A 87 9.51 2.11 -2.18
N VAL A 88 8.49 2.95 -2.11
CA VAL A 88 8.04 3.78 -3.24
C VAL A 88 8.61 5.17 -3.06
N LYS A 89 9.55 5.56 -3.89
CA LYS A 89 10.19 6.89 -3.82
C LYS A 89 9.16 8.02 -4.05
N PHE A 90 9.40 9.19 -3.48
CA PHE A 90 8.53 10.36 -3.72
C PHE A 90 8.54 10.82 -5.17
N ASP A 91 9.66 10.61 -5.86
CA ASP A 91 9.88 10.87 -7.27
C ASP A 91 9.68 9.62 -8.15
N HIS A 92 8.88 8.65 -7.68
CA HIS A 92 8.56 7.42 -8.38
C HIS A 92 8.18 7.67 -9.84
N ASN A 93 8.83 6.94 -10.75
CA ASN A 93 8.67 7.06 -12.19
C ASN A 93 8.12 5.75 -12.79
N ALA A 94 6.80 5.63 -12.78
CA ALA A 94 6.11 4.45 -13.28
C ALA A 94 6.55 4.05 -14.70
N GLY A 95 6.74 2.75 -14.92
CA GLY A 95 7.22 2.20 -16.19
C GLY A 95 8.75 2.16 -16.34
N HIS A 96 9.49 2.77 -15.41
CA HIS A 96 10.95 2.93 -15.51
C HIS A 96 11.72 2.61 -14.23
N GLU A 97 11.04 2.05 -13.22
CA GLU A 97 11.68 1.74 -11.95
C GLU A 97 12.51 0.46 -12.05
N ASP A 98 13.68 0.47 -11.42
CA ASP A 98 14.36 -0.75 -11.02
C ASP A 98 13.50 -1.50 -9.99
N THR A 99 13.67 -2.82 -9.92
CA THR A 99 12.85 -3.66 -9.04
C THR A 99 13.71 -4.40 -8.01
N PRO A 100 13.12 -4.99 -6.96
CA PRO A 100 13.86 -5.81 -5.99
C PRO A 100 14.63 -7.00 -6.59
N ASP A 101 14.38 -7.34 -7.84
CA ASP A 101 15.14 -8.33 -8.61
C ASP A 101 16.46 -7.75 -9.16
N ASP A 102 16.62 -6.43 -9.15
CA ASP A 102 17.80 -5.72 -9.66
C ASP A 102 18.73 -5.25 -8.54
N MET A 103 20.03 -5.45 -8.69
CA MET A 103 21.03 -5.01 -7.71
C MET A 103 21.07 -3.49 -7.55
N SER A 104 20.74 -2.73 -8.61
CA SER A 104 20.63 -1.27 -8.57
C SER A 104 19.57 -0.80 -7.59
N TYR A 105 18.40 -1.44 -7.60
CA TYR A 105 17.35 -1.18 -6.62
C TYR A 105 17.82 -1.45 -5.18
N VAL A 106 18.43 -2.61 -4.96
CA VAL A 106 18.95 -3.01 -3.63
C VAL A 106 19.97 -2.01 -3.10
N GLN A 107 20.88 -1.55 -3.95
CA GLN A 107 21.88 -0.54 -3.58
C GLN A 107 21.24 0.82 -3.26
N ALA A 108 20.24 1.23 -4.03
CA ALA A 108 19.59 2.52 -3.88
C ALA A 108 18.67 2.58 -2.65
N THR A 109 17.99 1.49 -2.33
CA THR A 109 16.91 1.48 -1.32
C THR A 109 17.25 0.70 -0.05
N GLY A 110 18.18 -0.25 -0.12
CA GLY A 110 18.45 -1.20 0.97
C GLY A 110 17.37 -2.27 1.16
N HIS A 111 16.49 -2.46 0.18
CA HIS A 111 15.42 -3.46 0.22
C HIS A 111 15.70 -4.60 -0.76
N PRO A 112 16.30 -5.73 -0.30
CA PRO A 112 16.85 -6.77 -1.17
C PRO A 112 15.79 -7.69 -1.81
N ALA A 113 14.54 -7.63 -1.38
CA ALA A 113 13.49 -8.55 -1.86
C ALA A 113 12.09 -7.99 -1.64
N TYR A 114 11.12 -8.61 -2.30
CA TYR A 114 9.70 -8.33 -2.09
C TYR A 114 9.25 -8.75 -0.69
N ARG A 115 8.24 -8.06 -0.17
CA ARG A 115 7.41 -8.53 0.94
C ARG A 115 6.25 -9.35 0.41
N ALA A 116 5.80 -10.33 1.20
CA ALA A 116 4.78 -11.28 0.78
C ALA A 116 3.41 -10.66 0.57
N ASP A 117 3.08 -9.65 1.36
CA ASP A 117 1.73 -9.10 1.50
C ASP A 117 1.54 -7.70 0.90
N ASP A 118 2.60 -7.01 0.48
CA ASP A 118 2.52 -5.60 0.05
C ASP A 118 1.35 -5.35 -0.93
N ALA A 119 1.31 -6.06 -2.06
CA ALA A 119 0.30 -5.84 -3.08
C ALA A 119 -1.08 -6.41 -2.71
N LEU A 120 -1.19 -7.31 -1.75
CA LEU A 120 -2.47 -7.87 -1.32
C LEU A 120 -3.33 -6.84 -0.57
N TRP A 121 -2.71 -5.84 0.06
CA TRP A 121 -3.43 -4.74 0.70
C TRP A 121 -4.17 -3.82 -0.26
N LEU A 122 -3.92 -3.94 -1.57
CA LEU A 122 -4.73 -3.26 -2.59
C LEU A 122 -6.19 -3.71 -2.57
N PHE A 123 -6.48 -4.99 -2.28
CA PHE A 123 -7.83 -5.53 -2.28
C PHE A 123 -8.78 -4.79 -1.34
N PRO A 124 -8.53 -4.75 -0.02
CA PRO A 124 -9.42 -4.06 0.90
C PRO A 124 -9.51 -2.56 0.58
N THR A 125 -8.43 -1.94 0.11
CA THR A 125 -8.40 -0.50 -0.16
C THR A 125 -9.17 -0.13 -1.42
N VAL A 126 -8.99 -0.87 -2.53
CA VAL A 126 -9.76 -0.67 -3.77
C VAL A 126 -11.25 -0.92 -3.53
N LEU A 127 -11.60 -2.02 -2.84
CA LEU A 127 -12.99 -2.34 -2.54
C LEU A 127 -13.64 -1.27 -1.67
N LYS A 128 -12.93 -0.79 -0.65
CA LYS A 128 -13.43 0.29 0.21
C LYS A 128 -13.60 1.58 -0.56
N TYR A 129 -12.63 1.94 -1.42
CA TYR A 129 -12.73 3.13 -2.25
C TYR A 129 -13.97 3.08 -3.17
N ILE A 130 -14.16 1.98 -3.90
CA ILE A 130 -15.32 1.82 -4.79
C ILE A 130 -16.63 1.84 -3.99
N GLY A 131 -16.65 1.17 -2.83
CA GLY A 131 -17.83 1.10 -1.97
C GLY A 131 -18.26 2.46 -1.41
N GLU A 132 -17.30 3.28 -0.98
CA GLU A 132 -17.59 4.58 -0.36
C GLU A 132 -17.76 5.70 -1.38
N SER A 133 -16.99 5.70 -2.47
CA SER A 133 -17.10 6.72 -3.52
C SER A 133 -18.22 6.46 -4.54
N GLY A 134 -18.64 5.20 -4.70
CA GLY A 134 -19.54 4.76 -5.76
C GLY A 134 -18.89 4.73 -7.15
N ASN A 135 -17.60 5.05 -7.27
CA ASN A 135 -16.87 5.07 -8.55
C ASN A 135 -16.51 3.65 -9.01
N LYS A 136 -17.48 2.96 -9.59
CA LYS A 136 -17.26 1.60 -10.13
C LYS A 136 -16.32 1.56 -11.33
N ALA A 137 -16.23 2.67 -12.09
CA ALA A 137 -15.35 2.74 -13.25
C ALA A 137 -13.87 2.70 -12.88
N PHE A 138 -13.52 2.98 -11.62
CA PHE A 138 -12.14 2.91 -11.14
C PHE A 138 -11.49 1.55 -11.39
N ILE A 139 -12.25 0.46 -11.36
CA ILE A 139 -11.73 -0.90 -11.59
C ILE A 139 -11.18 -1.11 -13.00
N ASP A 140 -11.66 -0.33 -13.96
CA ASP A 140 -11.30 -0.40 -15.38
C ASP A 140 -10.24 0.65 -15.76
N GLU A 141 -9.83 1.53 -14.83
CA GLU A 141 -8.77 2.51 -15.10
C GLU A 141 -7.46 1.80 -15.41
N VAL A 142 -6.80 2.23 -16.48
CA VAL A 142 -5.50 1.68 -16.89
C VAL A 142 -4.39 2.45 -16.18
N ILE A 143 -3.51 1.71 -15.50
CA ILE A 143 -2.42 2.26 -14.70
C ILE A 143 -1.13 1.53 -15.08
N PRO A 144 0.00 2.25 -15.30
CA PRO A 144 1.29 1.62 -15.58
C PRO A 144 1.77 0.83 -14.35
N TYR A 145 2.50 -0.26 -14.58
CA TYR A 145 3.29 -0.91 -13.54
C TYR A 145 4.61 -0.16 -13.29
N ALA A 146 5.26 -0.45 -12.19
CA ALA A 146 6.47 0.25 -11.78
C ALA A 146 7.61 0.17 -12.80
N ASN A 147 7.83 -1.00 -13.38
CA ASN A 147 8.98 -1.26 -14.26
C ASN A 147 8.66 -1.25 -15.74
N LYS A 148 7.54 -1.78 -16.17
CA LYS A 148 7.13 -1.86 -17.59
C LYS A 148 5.68 -2.31 -17.71
N GLU A 149 5.07 -2.10 -18.87
CA GLU A 149 3.68 -2.45 -19.17
C GLU A 149 2.68 -1.62 -18.36
N GLU A 150 1.42 -1.84 -18.65
CA GLU A 150 0.28 -1.25 -17.96
C GLU A 150 -0.86 -2.27 -17.90
N GLY A 151 -1.82 -2.04 -17.02
CA GLY A 151 -3.00 -2.88 -16.88
C GLY A 151 -4.13 -2.13 -16.20
N THR A 152 -5.33 -2.69 -16.25
CA THR A 152 -6.45 -2.16 -15.48
C THR A 152 -6.20 -2.37 -13.98
N VAL A 153 -6.88 -1.60 -13.13
CA VAL A 153 -6.87 -1.85 -11.68
C VAL A 153 -7.24 -3.30 -11.39
N TYR A 154 -8.18 -3.88 -12.14
CA TYR A 154 -8.51 -5.30 -12.04
C TYR A 154 -7.33 -6.23 -12.37
N ASP A 155 -6.54 -5.88 -13.39
CA ASP A 155 -5.34 -6.66 -13.74
C ASP A 155 -4.26 -6.53 -12.65
N HIS A 156 -4.09 -5.37 -12.05
CA HIS A 156 -3.24 -5.18 -10.87
C HIS A 156 -3.62 -6.12 -9.73
N LEU A 157 -4.91 -6.22 -9.40
CA LEU A 157 -5.39 -7.13 -8.37
C LEU A 157 -5.13 -8.60 -8.75
N LYS A 158 -5.45 -9.01 -9.99
CA LYS A 158 -5.16 -10.39 -10.45
C LYS A 158 -3.68 -10.73 -10.34
N ARG A 159 -2.79 -9.84 -10.77
CA ARG A 159 -1.34 -10.06 -10.69
C ARG A 159 -0.85 -10.16 -9.24
N ALA A 160 -1.45 -9.43 -8.29
CA ALA A 160 -1.11 -9.57 -6.88
C ALA A 160 -1.41 -10.99 -6.34
N ILE A 161 -2.57 -11.57 -6.70
CA ILE A 161 -2.88 -12.97 -6.34
C ILE A 161 -1.91 -13.93 -7.03
N GLN A 162 -1.68 -13.73 -8.33
CA GLN A 162 -0.79 -14.60 -9.10
C GLN A 162 0.62 -14.58 -8.52
N PHE A 163 1.14 -13.42 -8.13
CA PHE A 163 2.43 -13.28 -7.47
C PHE A 163 2.55 -14.19 -6.24
N SER A 164 1.52 -14.21 -5.38
CA SER A 164 1.48 -15.06 -4.19
C SER A 164 1.35 -16.55 -4.55
N MET A 165 0.53 -16.89 -5.55
CA MET A 165 0.32 -18.27 -6.00
C MET A 165 1.55 -18.89 -6.67
N GLU A 166 2.39 -18.09 -7.31
CA GLU A 166 3.64 -18.54 -7.93
C GLU A 166 4.78 -18.72 -6.91
N ARG A 167 4.60 -18.24 -5.69
CA ARG A 167 5.61 -18.22 -4.62
C ARG A 167 5.10 -18.96 -3.39
N LEU A 168 4.87 -20.24 -3.56
CA LEU A 168 4.38 -21.09 -2.47
C LEU A 168 5.55 -21.75 -1.73
N GLY A 169 5.36 -21.93 -0.44
CA GLY A 169 6.21 -22.73 0.44
C GLY A 169 5.84 -24.23 0.42
N ASP A 170 6.44 -25.00 1.33
CA ASP A 170 6.35 -26.47 1.35
C ASP A 170 4.92 -27.04 1.57
N HIS A 171 4.02 -26.24 2.12
CA HIS A 171 2.63 -26.64 2.39
C HIS A 171 1.62 -26.09 1.37
N ASN A 172 2.09 -25.65 0.20
CA ASN A 172 1.27 -24.92 -0.78
C ASN A 172 0.60 -23.67 -0.22
N MET A 173 1.23 -23.06 0.77
CA MET A 173 0.84 -21.77 1.34
C MET A 173 1.76 -20.68 0.80
N PRO A 174 1.30 -19.44 0.64
CA PRO A 174 2.17 -18.34 0.20
C PRO A 174 3.44 -18.24 1.05
N ALA A 175 4.59 -18.09 0.41
CA ALA A 175 5.86 -17.95 1.10
C ALA A 175 5.98 -16.58 1.78
N GLY A 176 6.64 -16.52 2.93
CA GLY A 176 6.84 -15.29 3.69
C GLY A 176 7.80 -14.28 3.05
N LEU A 177 8.56 -14.71 2.03
CA LEU A 177 9.55 -13.90 1.31
C LEU A 177 10.51 -13.19 2.26
N HIS A 178 10.84 -11.91 1.98
CA HIS A 178 11.73 -11.13 2.83
C HIS A 178 11.08 -10.78 4.18
N ALA A 179 9.79 -10.47 4.16
CA ALA A 179 8.92 -10.24 5.31
C ALA A 179 7.46 -10.30 4.88
N ASP A 180 6.56 -10.45 5.84
CA ASP A 180 5.15 -10.14 5.69
C ASP A 180 4.76 -8.95 6.59
N TRP A 181 3.51 -8.78 6.93
CA TRP A 181 3.03 -7.70 7.80
C TRP A 181 3.78 -7.67 9.16
N ASN A 182 4.24 -8.80 9.63
CA ASN A 182 5.09 -8.86 10.82
C ASN A 182 6.57 -8.75 10.42
N ASP A 183 7.07 -7.53 10.31
CA ASP A 183 8.48 -7.25 9.96
C ASP A 183 9.51 -7.82 10.93
N CYS A 184 9.10 -8.25 12.12
CA CYS A 184 9.98 -8.86 13.11
C CYS A 184 10.28 -10.34 12.81
N LEU A 185 9.48 -10.99 11.97
CA LEU A 185 9.68 -12.37 11.58
C LEU A 185 10.48 -12.43 10.27
N ARG A 186 11.61 -13.11 10.30
CA ARG A 186 12.38 -13.39 9.10
C ARG A 186 11.88 -14.68 8.47
N LEU A 187 10.93 -14.56 7.57
CA LEU A 187 10.32 -15.67 6.84
C LEU A 187 11.00 -15.91 5.47
N GLY A 188 12.27 -15.54 5.37
CA GLY A 188 13.00 -15.63 4.10
C GLY A 188 13.57 -17.01 3.76
N LYS A 189 13.37 -18.02 4.61
CA LYS A 189 13.79 -19.37 4.33
C LYS A 189 12.78 -20.07 3.42
N LYS A 190 13.28 -20.95 2.57
CA LYS A 190 12.46 -21.77 1.72
C LYS A 190 11.49 -22.61 2.56
N GLY A 191 10.23 -22.59 2.24
CA GLY A 191 9.19 -23.34 2.92
C GLY A 191 8.44 -22.59 4.03
N GLU A 192 8.95 -21.47 4.50
CA GLU A 192 8.26 -20.67 5.52
C GLU A 192 7.07 -19.90 4.88
N SER A 193 5.90 -20.04 5.50
CA SER A 193 4.66 -19.43 5.02
C SER A 193 4.43 -18.05 5.59
N SER A 194 3.78 -17.18 4.79
CA SER A 194 3.25 -15.91 5.30
C SER A 194 2.06 -16.14 6.21
N PHE A 195 1.89 -15.27 7.22
CA PHE A 195 0.72 -15.26 8.09
C PHE A 195 -0.42 -14.38 7.54
N VAL A 196 -0.17 -13.60 6.50
CA VAL A 196 -1.10 -12.58 5.99
C VAL A 196 -1.49 -12.85 4.53
N ALA A 197 -0.58 -13.35 3.73
CA ALA A 197 -0.82 -13.65 2.32
C ALA A 197 -1.70 -14.87 2.07
#